data_f8f915343d7806e6cc14866513d8b072
#
_entry.id   f8f915343d7806e6cc14866513d8b072
#
_cell.length_a   1.000
_cell.length_b   1.000
_cell.length_c   1.000
_cell.angle_alpha   90.00
_cell.angle_beta   90.00
_cell.angle_gamma   90.00
#
_symmetry.space_group_name_H-M   'P 1'
#
loop_
_entity.id
_entity.type
_entity.pdbx_description
1 polymer ?
#
loop_
_entity_poly.entity_id
_entity_poly.type
_entity_poly.pdbx_seq_one_letter_code
_entity_poly.pdbx_strand_id
1 'polypeptide(L)'
;MPSTTSETELLKKIKELNENDDIDGFIVQLPLPKQIDTQKIIEAIDPSKDVDGFHPENFGKMALDMSTFIPATPFGILELLERYNVPTDGKHTVVIGRSHIVGRPMGILMGRKGFPGNSTVTVTHSHSKNINQITSQADIIISALGVPNFLKAEMVKDDVVIIDVGITRVEDETTEKGYRIVGDVDFE
;
A
#
# COMPACT_ATOMS: atom_id res chain seq x y z
N MET A 1 -19.55 6.63 9.70
CA MET A 1 -19.88 8.00 10.19
C MET A 1 -20.07 8.90 8.97
N PRO A 2 -20.90 9.97 9.00
CA PRO A 2 -21.08 10.92 7.90
C PRO A 2 -19.79 11.67 7.56
N SER A 3 -19.66 12.15 6.30
CA SER A 3 -18.50 12.96 5.88
C SER A 3 -18.37 14.32 6.60
N THR A 4 -19.44 14.75 7.28
CA THR A 4 -19.51 15.97 8.09
C THR A 4 -19.02 15.76 9.53
N THR A 5 -18.64 14.56 9.92
CA THR A 5 -18.14 14.25 11.26
C THR A 5 -16.92 15.10 11.59
N SER A 6 -16.91 15.68 12.79
CA SER A 6 -15.77 16.44 13.30
C SER A 6 -14.65 15.51 13.78
N GLU A 7 -13.42 16.05 13.82
CA GLU A 7 -12.27 15.34 14.39
C GLU A 7 -12.51 14.91 15.84
N THR A 8 -13.10 15.81 16.63
CA THR A 8 -13.41 15.54 18.06
C THR A 8 -14.40 14.39 18.23
N GLU A 9 -15.42 14.30 17.38
CA GLU A 9 -16.38 13.18 17.40
C GLU A 9 -15.74 11.87 17.00
N LEU A 10 -14.86 11.89 15.99
CA LEU A 10 -14.13 10.71 15.57
C LEU A 10 -13.16 10.23 16.66
N LEU A 11 -12.38 11.13 17.28
CA LEU A 11 -11.50 10.80 18.39
C LEU A 11 -12.25 10.22 19.59
N LYS A 12 -13.42 10.77 19.91
CA LYS A 12 -14.27 10.20 20.95
C LYS A 12 -14.70 8.77 20.62
N LYS A 13 -15.08 8.52 19.35
CA LYS A 13 -15.47 7.17 18.92
C LYS A 13 -14.31 6.18 18.95
N ILE A 14 -13.11 6.60 18.55
CA ILE A 14 -11.89 5.79 18.64
C ILE A 14 -11.61 5.42 20.10
N LYS A 15 -11.70 6.39 21.02
CA LYS A 15 -11.53 6.11 22.45
C LYS A 15 -12.53 5.08 22.98
N GLU A 16 -13.81 5.20 22.62
CA GLU A 16 -14.83 4.22 22.98
C GLU A 16 -14.50 2.81 22.46
N LEU A 17 -13.97 2.70 21.22
CA LEU A 17 -13.57 1.41 20.63
C LEU A 17 -12.31 0.84 21.28
N ASN A 18 -11.34 1.70 21.60
CA ASN A 18 -10.13 1.27 22.32
C ASN A 18 -10.46 0.69 23.72
N GLU A 19 -11.42 1.31 24.42
CA GLU A 19 -11.82 0.92 25.77
C GLU A 19 -12.82 -0.25 25.81
N ASN A 20 -13.32 -0.71 24.67
CA ASN A 20 -14.31 -1.80 24.60
C ASN A 20 -13.60 -3.14 24.43
N ASP A 21 -13.65 -3.99 25.47
CA ASP A 21 -13.02 -5.32 25.47
C ASP A 21 -13.70 -6.32 24.52
N ASP A 22 -14.93 -6.04 24.04
CA ASP A 22 -15.62 -6.89 23.06
C ASP A 22 -15.15 -6.62 21.61
N ILE A 23 -14.27 -5.63 21.42
CA ILE A 23 -13.71 -5.25 20.10
C ILE A 23 -12.23 -5.64 20.05
N ASP A 24 -11.92 -6.64 19.26
CA ASP A 24 -10.53 -7.11 19.05
C ASP A 24 -9.71 -6.17 18.15
N GLY A 25 -10.36 -5.49 17.22
CA GLY A 25 -9.70 -4.55 16.32
C GLY A 25 -10.70 -3.81 15.42
N PHE A 26 -10.27 -2.69 14.86
CA PHE A 26 -11.10 -1.89 13.95
C PHE A 26 -10.24 -1.14 12.94
N ILE A 27 -10.88 -0.68 11.88
CA ILE A 27 -10.26 0.16 10.85
C ILE A 27 -10.87 1.56 10.84
N VAL A 28 -10.06 2.53 10.51
CA VAL A 28 -10.52 3.87 10.13
C VAL A 28 -10.23 4.08 8.66
N GLN A 29 -11.28 3.96 7.84
CA GLN A 29 -11.15 3.99 6.38
C GLN A 29 -10.51 5.29 5.89
N LEU A 30 -9.43 5.16 5.16
CA LEU A 30 -8.75 6.27 4.48
C LEU A 30 -9.23 6.41 3.01
N PRO A 31 -9.21 7.62 2.44
CA PRO A 31 -8.81 8.90 3.04
C PRO A 31 -9.88 9.51 3.93
N LEU A 32 -9.45 10.26 4.95
CA LEU A 32 -10.36 11.05 5.79
C LEU A 32 -10.73 12.39 5.12
N PRO A 33 -11.89 12.97 5.51
CA PRO A 33 -12.24 14.34 5.11
C PRO A 33 -11.18 15.36 5.50
N LYS A 34 -11.01 16.40 4.71
CA LYS A 34 -9.93 17.41 4.85
C LYS A 34 -9.87 18.12 6.21
N GLN A 35 -11.00 18.19 6.93
CA GLN A 35 -11.09 18.82 8.26
C GLN A 35 -10.54 17.94 9.39
N ILE A 36 -10.12 16.73 9.10
CA ILE A 36 -9.62 15.74 10.08
C ILE A 36 -8.14 15.49 9.82
N ASP A 37 -7.32 15.62 10.85
CA ASP A 37 -5.90 15.26 10.79
C ASP A 37 -5.74 13.75 10.84
N THR A 38 -5.37 13.17 9.71
CA THR A 38 -5.21 11.73 9.54
C THR A 38 -4.17 11.15 10.50
N GLN A 39 -3.05 11.85 10.71
CA GLN A 39 -1.97 11.36 11.58
C GLN A 39 -2.44 11.27 13.03
N LYS A 40 -3.12 12.31 13.50
CA LYS A 40 -3.69 12.35 14.84
C LYS A 40 -4.72 11.25 15.09
N ILE A 41 -5.51 10.93 14.07
CA ILE A 41 -6.49 9.83 14.13
C ILE A 41 -5.77 8.47 14.23
N ILE A 42 -4.76 8.23 13.39
CA ILE A 42 -4.00 6.98 13.42
C ILE A 42 -3.32 6.79 14.77
N GLU A 43 -2.69 7.83 15.32
CA GLU A 43 -2.02 7.78 16.62
C GLU A 43 -2.98 7.61 17.82
N ALA A 44 -4.27 7.90 17.63
CA ALA A 44 -5.28 7.70 18.67
C ALA A 44 -5.80 6.28 18.75
N ILE A 45 -5.55 5.43 17.75
CA ILE A 45 -5.94 4.02 17.76
C ILE A 45 -4.98 3.25 18.68
N ASP A 46 -5.51 2.37 19.52
CA ASP A 46 -4.66 1.45 20.29
C ASP A 46 -3.89 0.54 19.32
N PRO A 47 -2.54 0.49 19.39
CA PRO A 47 -1.74 -0.35 18.49
C PRO A 47 -2.15 -1.82 18.48
N SER A 48 -2.69 -2.34 19.57
CA SER A 48 -3.18 -3.72 19.65
C SER A 48 -4.49 -3.95 18.90
N LYS A 49 -5.22 -2.88 18.57
CA LYS A 49 -6.49 -2.89 17.84
C LYS A 49 -6.40 -2.30 16.43
N ASP A 50 -5.21 -1.80 16.04
CA ASP A 50 -4.91 -1.27 14.71
C ASP A 50 -4.65 -2.41 13.72
N VAL A 51 -5.71 -3.01 13.20
CA VAL A 51 -5.62 -4.13 12.24
C VAL A 51 -5.17 -3.72 10.85
N ASP A 52 -5.16 -2.41 10.54
CA ASP A 52 -4.59 -1.88 9.29
C ASP A 52 -3.06 -1.72 9.37
N GLY A 53 -2.46 -1.77 10.59
CA GLY A 53 -1.03 -1.66 10.79
C GLY A 53 -0.45 -0.27 10.46
N PHE A 54 -1.25 0.78 10.55
CA PHE A 54 -0.83 2.15 10.21
C PHE A 54 -0.26 2.91 11.40
N HIS A 55 -0.54 2.45 12.63
CA HIS A 55 0.00 3.09 13.82
C HIS A 55 1.53 3.09 13.79
N PRO A 56 2.21 4.20 14.18
CA PRO A 56 3.67 4.30 14.14
C PRO A 56 4.38 3.18 14.90
N GLU A 57 3.81 2.69 16.00
CA GLU A 57 4.35 1.55 16.75
C GLU A 57 4.33 0.27 15.92
N ASN A 58 3.19 -0.05 15.25
CA ASN A 58 3.06 -1.23 14.41
C ASN A 58 3.97 -1.12 13.18
N PHE A 59 4.05 0.05 12.57
CA PHE A 59 4.96 0.31 11.46
C PHE A 59 6.43 0.13 11.87
N GLY A 60 6.81 0.61 13.05
CA GLY A 60 8.15 0.42 13.61
C GLY A 60 8.47 -1.05 13.89
N LYS A 61 7.52 -1.78 14.48
CA LYS A 61 7.65 -3.23 14.72
C LYS A 61 7.80 -4.00 13.40
N MET A 62 6.99 -3.68 12.38
CA MET A 62 7.11 -4.26 11.04
C MET A 62 8.50 -4.01 10.44
N ALA A 63 9.03 -2.79 10.56
CA ALA A 63 10.35 -2.43 10.05
C ALA A 63 11.51 -3.16 10.75
N LEU A 64 11.26 -3.67 11.96
CA LEU A 64 12.23 -4.43 12.78
C LEU A 64 11.97 -5.94 12.75
N ASP A 65 11.14 -6.42 11.84
CA ASP A 65 10.72 -7.83 11.74
C ASP A 65 10.12 -8.39 13.06
N MET A 66 9.50 -7.52 13.88
CA MET A 66 8.79 -7.91 15.08
C MET A 66 7.34 -8.28 14.76
N SER A 67 6.74 -9.15 15.57
CA SER A 67 5.32 -9.53 15.41
C SER A 67 4.41 -8.33 15.60
N THR A 68 3.60 -8.04 14.58
CA THR A 68 2.65 -6.93 14.54
C THR A 68 1.66 -7.09 13.40
N PHE A 69 0.63 -6.25 13.35
CA PHE A 69 -0.20 -6.10 12.17
C PHE A 69 0.58 -5.43 11.03
N ILE A 70 0.53 -6.06 9.86
CA ILE A 70 1.12 -5.52 8.62
C ILE A 70 -0.01 -4.88 7.80
N PRO A 71 0.21 -3.72 7.17
CA PRO A 71 -0.80 -3.11 6.31
C PRO A 71 -1.38 -4.11 5.30
N ALA A 72 -2.72 -4.15 5.21
CA ALA A 72 -3.45 -5.22 4.50
C ALA A 72 -3.05 -5.36 3.02
N THR A 73 -2.92 -4.24 2.28
CA THR A 73 -2.48 -4.29 0.87
C THR A 73 -1.05 -4.80 0.71
N PRO A 74 -0.03 -4.30 1.43
CA PRO A 74 1.29 -4.90 1.45
C PRO A 74 1.30 -6.38 1.82
N PHE A 75 0.55 -6.77 2.84
CA PHE A 75 0.45 -8.18 3.22
C PHE A 75 -0.15 -9.03 2.10
N GLY A 76 -1.23 -8.56 1.47
CA GLY A 76 -1.84 -9.23 0.32
C GLY A 76 -0.87 -9.38 -0.88
N ILE A 77 0.01 -8.41 -1.11
CA ILE A 77 1.06 -8.50 -2.15
C ILE A 77 2.06 -9.62 -1.81
N LEU A 78 2.50 -9.71 -0.56
CA LEU A 78 3.38 -10.81 -0.13
C LEU A 78 2.72 -12.17 -0.32
N GLU A 79 1.45 -12.30 0.07
CA GLU A 79 0.66 -13.53 -0.14
C GLU A 79 0.53 -13.90 -1.62
N LEU A 80 0.34 -12.91 -2.51
CA LEU A 80 0.32 -13.15 -3.95
C LEU A 80 1.67 -13.67 -4.46
N LEU A 81 2.77 -13.02 -4.09
CA LEU A 81 4.12 -13.44 -4.48
C LEU A 81 4.41 -14.87 -4.01
N GLU A 82 4.01 -15.22 -2.78
CA GLU A 82 4.17 -16.57 -2.24
C GLU A 82 3.32 -17.60 -3.00
N ARG A 83 2.02 -17.35 -3.17
CA ARG A 83 1.09 -18.27 -3.83
C ARG A 83 1.42 -18.55 -5.29
N TYR A 84 1.97 -17.54 -5.98
CA TYR A 84 2.44 -17.68 -7.35
C TYR A 84 3.88 -18.17 -7.45
N ASN A 85 4.54 -18.45 -6.31
CA ASN A 85 5.94 -18.88 -6.22
C ASN A 85 6.88 -17.92 -6.97
N VAL A 86 6.64 -16.61 -6.88
CA VAL A 86 7.50 -15.60 -7.52
C VAL A 86 8.82 -15.52 -6.75
N PRO A 87 9.97 -15.84 -7.37
CA PRO A 87 11.24 -15.77 -6.68
C PRO A 87 11.60 -14.32 -6.36
N THR A 88 11.84 -14.03 -5.06
CA THR A 88 12.19 -12.67 -4.59
C THR A 88 13.65 -12.57 -4.14
N ASP A 89 14.27 -13.69 -3.80
CA ASP A 89 15.63 -13.77 -3.26
C ASP A 89 16.68 -13.31 -4.28
N GLY A 90 17.45 -12.28 -3.92
CA GLY A 90 18.44 -11.65 -4.79
C GLY A 90 17.87 -10.87 -5.98
N LYS A 91 16.55 -10.72 -6.09
CA LYS A 91 15.90 -9.99 -7.17
C LYS A 91 15.92 -8.48 -6.97
N HIS A 92 15.87 -7.73 -8.06
CA HIS A 92 15.69 -6.29 -8.01
C HIS A 92 14.19 -5.95 -8.04
N THR A 93 13.67 -5.47 -6.92
CA THR A 93 12.29 -5.01 -6.79
C THR A 93 12.24 -3.48 -6.88
N VAL A 94 11.43 -2.96 -7.80
CA VAL A 94 11.15 -1.53 -7.91
C VAL A 94 9.74 -1.25 -7.39
N VAL A 95 9.64 -0.40 -6.38
CA VAL A 95 8.36 0.09 -5.85
C VAL A 95 8.11 1.49 -6.38
N ILE A 96 7.05 1.65 -7.18
CA ILE A 96 6.64 2.93 -7.75
C ILE A 96 5.58 3.56 -6.86
N GLY A 97 5.97 4.55 -6.07
CA GLY A 97 5.17 5.21 -5.05
C GLY A 97 5.81 5.10 -3.67
N ARG A 98 5.51 6.07 -2.80
CA ARG A 98 6.07 6.13 -1.42
C ARG A 98 5.02 6.49 -0.37
N SER A 99 3.77 6.09 -0.61
CA SER A 99 2.70 6.28 0.36
C SER A 99 2.99 5.52 1.67
N HIS A 100 2.44 6.00 2.77
CA HIS A 100 2.57 5.32 4.06
C HIS A 100 1.80 3.99 4.11
N ILE A 101 0.79 3.85 3.23
CA ILE A 101 -0.10 2.68 3.22
C ILE A 101 0.38 1.54 2.32
N VAL A 102 1.17 1.82 1.27
CA VAL A 102 1.69 0.79 0.34
C VAL A 102 3.18 0.95 0.07
N GLY A 103 3.62 2.08 -0.50
CA GLY A 103 4.97 2.20 -1.05
C GLY A 103 6.07 2.05 0.00
N ARG A 104 5.95 2.70 1.15
CA ARG A 104 6.94 2.57 2.24
C ARG A 104 6.93 1.18 2.87
N PRO A 105 5.78 0.60 3.25
CA PRO A 105 5.73 -0.78 3.73
C PRO A 105 6.36 -1.78 2.75
N MET A 106 6.03 -1.69 1.46
CA MET A 106 6.61 -2.59 0.46
C MET A 106 8.12 -2.43 0.31
N GLY A 107 8.63 -1.19 0.40
CA GLY A 107 10.07 -0.94 0.40
C GLY A 107 10.81 -1.65 1.53
N ILE A 108 10.19 -1.77 2.69
CA ILE A 108 10.72 -2.47 3.86
C ILE A 108 10.54 -3.98 3.71
N LEU A 109 9.32 -4.43 3.45
CA LEU A 109 8.93 -5.84 3.43
C LEU A 109 9.66 -6.64 2.35
N MET A 110 9.86 -6.07 1.15
CA MET A 110 10.63 -6.74 0.10
C MET A 110 12.12 -6.82 0.40
N GLY A 111 12.66 -5.91 1.22
CA GLY A 111 14.04 -5.94 1.67
C GLY A 111 14.32 -6.79 2.91
N ARG A 112 13.26 -7.25 3.62
CA ARG A 112 13.40 -8.05 4.84
C ARG A 112 14.05 -9.40 4.57
N LYS A 113 14.58 -10.04 5.61
CA LYS A 113 15.08 -11.43 5.52
C LYS A 113 13.94 -12.43 5.35
N GLY A 114 14.15 -13.46 4.54
CA GLY A 114 13.18 -14.53 4.33
C GLY A 114 12.34 -14.33 3.08
N PHE A 115 11.40 -15.26 2.83
CA PHE A 115 10.52 -15.27 1.67
C PHE A 115 9.06 -14.99 2.08
N PRO A 116 8.31 -14.16 1.32
CA PRO A 116 8.80 -13.24 0.29
C PRO A 116 9.65 -12.10 0.90
N GLY A 117 10.80 -11.80 0.28
CA GLY A 117 11.76 -10.80 0.75
C GLY A 117 13.13 -11.02 0.12
N ASN A 118 14.22 -10.65 0.83
CA ASN A 118 15.60 -10.75 0.35
C ASN A 118 15.87 -10.05 -0.99
N SER A 119 15.04 -9.09 -1.38
CA SER A 119 15.21 -8.30 -2.61
C SER A 119 16.14 -7.11 -2.39
N THR A 120 16.83 -6.69 -3.44
CA THR A 120 17.37 -5.32 -3.53
C THR A 120 16.22 -4.41 -3.93
N VAL A 121 15.90 -3.41 -3.11
CA VAL A 121 14.70 -2.58 -3.33
C VAL A 121 15.05 -1.16 -3.73
N THR A 122 14.44 -0.69 -4.81
CA THR A 122 14.47 0.71 -5.23
C THR A 122 13.07 1.31 -5.09
N VAL A 123 12.91 2.34 -4.27
CA VAL A 123 11.66 3.08 -4.14
C VAL A 123 11.72 4.34 -4.99
N THR A 124 10.77 4.49 -5.92
CA THR A 124 10.65 5.66 -6.80
C THR A 124 9.44 6.51 -6.44
N HIS A 125 9.44 7.76 -6.87
CA HIS A 125 8.38 8.73 -6.59
C HIS A 125 8.38 9.85 -7.64
N SER A 126 7.43 10.78 -7.55
CA SER A 126 7.24 11.89 -8.53
C SER A 126 8.46 12.78 -8.78
N HIS A 127 9.47 12.76 -7.91
CA HIS A 127 10.74 13.48 -8.10
C HIS A 127 11.88 12.57 -8.57
N SER A 128 11.63 11.28 -8.78
CA SER A 128 12.65 10.36 -9.31
C SER A 128 12.95 10.69 -10.77
N LYS A 129 14.23 10.73 -11.10
CA LYS A 129 14.67 10.94 -12.48
C LYS A 129 14.94 9.59 -13.15
N ASN A 130 14.82 9.56 -14.47
CA ASN A 130 15.17 8.40 -15.29
C ASN A 130 14.40 7.13 -14.88
N ILE A 131 13.12 7.27 -14.59
CA ILE A 131 12.30 6.16 -14.07
C ILE A 131 12.33 4.95 -15.02
N ASN A 132 12.31 5.16 -16.34
CA ASN A 132 12.39 4.09 -17.33
C ASN A 132 13.69 3.28 -17.21
N GLN A 133 14.82 3.91 -16.89
CA GLN A 133 16.09 3.19 -16.68
C GLN A 133 16.05 2.34 -15.39
N ILE A 134 15.30 2.78 -14.39
CA ILE A 134 15.15 2.06 -13.12
C ILE A 134 14.21 0.86 -13.33
N THR A 135 13.05 1.08 -13.94
CA THR A 135 12.03 0.04 -14.15
C THR A 135 12.46 -1.02 -15.14
N SER A 136 13.20 -0.66 -16.21
CA SER A 136 13.73 -1.62 -17.18
C SER A 136 14.75 -2.63 -16.60
N GLN A 137 15.29 -2.36 -15.41
CA GLN A 137 16.21 -3.27 -14.73
C GLN A 137 15.52 -4.14 -13.67
N ALA A 138 14.25 -3.88 -13.38
CA ALA A 138 13.51 -4.55 -12.33
C ALA A 138 13.15 -5.98 -12.71
N ASP A 139 13.28 -6.91 -11.77
CA ASP A 139 12.71 -8.27 -11.85
C ASP A 139 11.26 -8.27 -11.38
N ILE A 140 10.96 -7.41 -10.41
CA ILE A 140 9.62 -7.26 -9.83
C ILE A 140 9.30 -5.76 -9.77
N ILE A 141 8.11 -5.38 -10.20
CA ILE A 141 7.61 -4.00 -10.07
C ILE A 141 6.33 -4.01 -9.24
N ILE A 142 6.26 -3.15 -8.24
CA ILE A 142 5.04 -2.90 -7.47
C ILE A 142 4.60 -1.47 -7.78
N SER A 143 3.54 -1.32 -8.60
CA SER A 143 3.03 -0.02 -9.02
C SER A 143 1.91 0.44 -8.11
N ALA A 144 2.13 1.52 -7.37
CA ALA A 144 1.22 2.07 -6.37
C ALA A 144 1.19 3.61 -6.42
N LEU A 145 1.01 4.14 -7.63
CA LEU A 145 0.98 5.58 -7.94
C LEU A 145 -0.42 6.17 -7.87
N GLY A 146 -1.44 5.39 -8.28
CA GLY A 146 -2.77 5.89 -8.57
C GLY A 146 -2.83 6.78 -9.83
N VAL A 147 -1.98 6.50 -10.82
CA VAL A 147 -1.95 7.20 -12.11
C VAL A 147 -2.22 6.18 -13.22
N PRO A 148 -3.41 6.23 -13.85
CA PRO A 148 -3.80 5.27 -14.88
C PRO A 148 -2.79 5.14 -16.02
N ASN A 149 -2.50 3.89 -16.41
CA ASN A 149 -1.67 3.56 -17.57
C ASN A 149 -0.28 4.24 -17.54
N PHE A 150 0.26 4.45 -16.35
CA PHE A 150 1.59 5.06 -16.17
C PHE A 150 2.71 4.13 -16.63
N LEU A 151 2.66 2.86 -16.20
CA LEU A 151 3.69 1.87 -16.51
C LEU A 151 3.38 1.21 -17.87
N LYS A 152 4.27 1.40 -18.83
CA LYS A 152 4.12 0.93 -20.21
C LYS A 152 5.14 -0.15 -20.57
N ALA A 153 4.85 -0.89 -21.63
CA ALA A 153 5.71 -1.97 -22.11
C ALA A 153 7.17 -1.55 -22.36
N GLU A 154 7.39 -0.36 -22.94
CA GLU A 154 8.74 0.17 -23.21
C GLU A 154 9.51 0.57 -21.93
N MET A 155 8.86 0.60 -20.77
CA MET A 155 9.48 0.94 -19.49
C MET A 155 9.98 -0.29 -18.72
N VAL A 156 9.72 -1.47 -19.21
CA VAL A 156 10.01 -2.72 -18.49
C VAL A 156 10.81 -3.67 -19.36
N LYS A 157 11.47 -4.65 -18.75
CA LYS A 157 12.11 -5.75 -19.49
C LYS A 157 11.15 -6.92 -19.67
N ASP A 158 11.53 -7.85 -20.55
CA ASP A 158 10.85 -9.12 -20.68
C ASP A 158 10.88 -9.93 -19.37
N ASP A 159 9.87 -10.74 -19.12
CA ASP A 159 9.73 -11.63 -17.95
C ASP A 159 9.65 -10.89 -16.59
N VAL A 160 9.42 -9.58 -16.58
CA VAL A 160 9.19 -8.84 -15.33
C VAL A 160 7.87 -9.26 -14.69
N VAL A 161 7.88 -9.43 -13.38
CA VAL A 161 6.64 -9.61 -12.60
C VAL A 161 6.12 -8.25 -12.16
N ILE A 162 4.87 -7.93 -12.49
CA ILE A 162 4.25 -6.66 -12.14
C ILE A 162 3.07 -6.88 -11.21
N ILE A 163 3.07 -6.20 -10.08
CA ILE A 163 1.93 -6.10 -9.17
C ILE A 163 1.33 -4.70 -9.34
N ASP A 164 0.17 -4.64 -9.98
CA ASP A 164 -0.58 -3.39 -10.14
C ASP A 164 -1.50 -3.17 -8.94
N VAL A 165 -1.21 -2.15 -8.15
CA VAL A 165 -2.00 -1.76 -6.97
C VAL A 165 -2.92 -0.59 -7.28
N GLY A 166 -2.79 0.00 -8.47
CA GLY A 166 -3.57 1.14 -8.91
C GLY A 166 -5.07 0.81 -8.98
N ILE A 167 -5.90 1.68 -8.41
CA ILE A 167 -7.37 1.60 -8.51
C ILE A 167 -7.89 3.01 -8.81
N THR A 168 -8.08 3.29 -10.09
CA THR A 168 -8.59 4.59 -10.53
C THR A 168 -9.90 4.40 -11.30
N ARG A 169 -10.90 5.21 -10.97
CA ARG A 169 -12.16 5.26 -11.74
C ARG A 169 -11.98 6.17 -12.94
N VAL A 170 -12.25 5.63 -14.10
CA VAL A 170 -12.28 6.37 -15.38
C VAL A 170 -13.71 6.34 -15.90
N GLU A 171 -14.23 7.48 -16.35
CA GLU A 171 -15.55 7.57 -16.96
C GLU A 171 -15.62 6.67 -18.20
N ASP A 172 -16.68 5.88 -18.30
CA ASP A 172 -16.91 4.95 -19.40
C ASP A 172 -18.40 4.75 -19.58
N GLU A 173 -18.96 5.47 -20.55
CA GLU A 173 -20.37 5.43 -20.88
C GLU A 173 -20.83 4.08 -21.46
N THR A 174 -19.91 3.20 -21.84
CA THR A 174 -20.20 1.86 -22.37
C THR A 174 -20.56 0.86 -21.28
N THR A 175 -20.30 1.20 -20.01
CA THR A 175 -20.61 0.35 -18.85
C THR A 175 -21.92 0.79 -18.19
N GLU A 176 -22.68 -0.17 -17.64
CA GLU A 176 -23.90 0.14 -16.87
C GLU A 176 -23.66 1.08 -15.68
N LYS A 177 -22.45 1.09 -15.13
CA LYS A 177 -22.04 1.92 -13.98
C LYS A 177 -21.57 3.31 -14.39
N GLY A 178 -21.41 3.60 -15.70
CA GLY A 178 -20.86 4.85 -16.20
C GLY A 178 -19.34 5.03 -15.95
N TYR A 179 -18.66 4.03 -15.44
CA TYR A 179 -17.21 4.05 -15.22
C TYR A 179 -16.62 2.65 -15.27
N ARG A 180 -15.32 2.58 -15.53
CA ARG A 180 -14.49 1.38 -15.34
C ARG A 180 -13.38 1.65 -14.34
N ILE A 181 -12.84 0.59 -13.75
CA ILE A 181 -11.66 0.66 -12.90
C ILE A 181 -10.45 0.28 -13.75
N VAL A 182 -9.42 1.10 -13.68
CA VAL A 182 -8.12 0.86 -14.33
C VAL A 182 -7.01 0.92 -13.29
N GLY A 183 -5.94 0.18 -13.56
CA GLY A 183 -4.74 0.21 -12.74
C GLY A 183 -3.73 1.27 -13.21
N ASP A 184 -2.54 1.19 -12.63
CA ASP A 184 -1.39 2.01 -13.02
C ASP A 184 -0.67 1.45 -14.25
N VAL A 185 -0.95 0.22 -14.64
CA VAL A 185 -0.28 -0.52 -15.73
C VAL A 185 -1.09 -0.45 -17.00
N ASP A 186 -0.43 -0.14 -18.11
CA ASP A 186 -0.98 -0.25 -19.46
C ASP A 186 -0.84 -1.70 -19.93
N PHE A 187 -1.96 -2.40 -20.04
CA PHE A 187 -2.02 -3.81 -20.42
C PHE A 187 -2.21 -4.04 -21.93
N GLU A 188 -2.32 -2.98 -22.76
CA GLU A 188 -2.52 -3.04 -24.20
C GLU A 188 -1.19 -3.07 -24.98
#